data_bfdc79d23ce193cbff50537b259f1185
#
_entry.id   bfdc79d23ce193cbff50537b259f1185
#
_cell.length_a   1.000
_cell.length_b   1.000
_cell.length_c   1.000
_cell.angle_alpha   90.00
_cell.angle_beta   90.00
_cell.angle_gamma   90.00
#
_symmetry.space_group_name_H-M   'P 1'
#
loop_
_entity.id
_entity.type
_entity.pdbx_description
1 polymer ?
#
loop_
_entity_poly.entity_id
_entity_poly.type
_entity_poly.pdbx_seq_one_letter_code
_entity_poly.pdbx_strand_id
1 'polypeptide(L)'
;MKIGFFAIGIANLARPELITAVATNAERLNFATVWAPEHVVFLERFASRYPYSRGENIPIPTDTPLLNPFLALTYAAARTNRIRLATGICLVPEYNPVLLAKICATLDYLSGGRLALGIGIGWLQEEFKALGIPWEHRSRRTREYIEAMRCLWGDQRSYSGEFVNFDGALSYPKPVRGAKMPILVGGQTEAALKRAASYGAG
;
A
#
# COMPACT_ATOMS: atom_id res chain seq x y z
N MET A 1 17.77 14.21 -8.47
CA MET A 1 16.36 14.05 -8.08
C MET A 1 15.85 12.71 -8.60
N LYS A 2 15.06 11.96 -7.81
CA LYS A 2 14.45 10.69 -8.28
C LYS A 2 12.98 10.96 -8.61
N ILE A 3 12.54 10.59 -9.81
CA ILE A 3 11.17 10.81 -10.30
C ILE A 3 10.48 9.45 -10.39
N GLY A 4 9.26 9.34 -9.86
CA GLY A 4 8.41 8.17 -10.01
C GLY A 4 7.25 8.44 -10.96
N PHE A 5 6.68 7.39 -11.53
CA PHE A 5 5.47 7.45 -12.34
C PHE A 5 4.25 7.02 -11.51
N PHE A 6 3.26 7.85 -11.42
CA PHE A 6 1.97 7.59 -10.78
C PHE A 6 0.86 7.78 -11.83
N ALA A 7 -0.11 6.92 -12.02
CA ALA A 7 -0.47 5.72 -11.29
C ALA A 7 -0.78 4.60 -12.29
N ILE A 8 -0.18 3.42 -12.11
CA ILE A 8 -0.62 2.23 -12.86
C ILE A 8 -1.83 1.58 -12.16
N GLY A 9 -2.64 0.85 -12.93
CA GLY A 9 -3.78 0.10 -12.37
C GLY A 9 -5.04 0.93 -12.12
N ILE A 10 -5.15 2.14 -12.66
CA ILE A 10 -6.33 3.00 -12.55
C ILE A 10 -6.80 3.50 -13.91
N ALA A 11 -8.11 3.64 -14.09
CA ALA A 11 -8.74 4.15 -15.31
C ALA A 11 -8.22 3.40 -16.57
N ASN A 12 -7.82 4.12 -17.59
CA ASN A 12 -7.22 3.51 -18.79
C ASN A 12 -5.94 2.73 -18.49
N LEU A 13 -5.18 3.08 -17.45
CA LEU A 13 -3.98 2.38 -17.03
C LEU A 13 -4.26 1.11 -16.19
N ALA A 14 -5.53 0.70 -16.05
CA ALA A 14 -5.92 -0.60 -15.50
C ALA A 14 -5.83 -1.74 -16.54
N ARG A 15 -5.54 -1.45 -17.80
CA ARG A 15 -5.41 -2.44 -18.86
C ARG A 15 -4.03 -3.11 -18.83
N PRO A 16 -3.94 -4.44 -18.99
CA PRO A 16 -2.68 -5.20 -18.88
C PRO A 16 -1.58 -4.71 -19.82
N GLU A 17 -1.94 -4.40 -21.08
CA GLU A 17 -1.00 -3.88 -22.09
C GLU A 17 -0.46 -2.51 -21.71
N LEU A 18 -1.27 -1.63 -21.10
CA LEU A 18 -0.83 -0.31 -20.65
C LEU A 18 0.00 -0.37 -19.37
N ILE A 19 -0.30 -1.26 -18.44
CA ILE A 19 0.56 -1.52 -17.28
C ILE A 19 1.94 -1.97 -17.77
N THR A 20 2.00 -2.92 -18.72
CA THR A 20 3.25 -3.40 -19.31
C THR A 20 4.00 -2.25 -19.98
N ALA A 21 3.34 -1.51 -20.87
CA ALA A 21 3.97 -0.42 -21.63
C ALA A 21 4.51 0.69 -20.71
N VAL A 22 3.73 1.09 -19.71
CA VAL A 22 4.14 2.12 -18.74
C VAL A 22 5.31 1.64 -17.90
N ALA A 23 5.23 0.43 -17.32
CA ALA A 23 6.28 -0.07 -16.43
C ALA A 23 7.62 -0.25 -17.18
N THR A 24 7.60 -0.84 -18.38
CA THR A 24 8.82 -1.08 -19.16
C THR A 24 9.41 0.21 -19.71
N ASN A 25 8.59 1.17 -20.18
CA ASN A 25 9.09 2.47 -20.64
C ASN A 25 9.59 3.33 -19.48
N ALA A 26 8.91 3.33 -18.33
CA ALA A 26 9.40 4.02 -17.15
C ALA A 26 10.78 3.48 -16.71
N GLU A 27 10.96 2.15 -16.74
CA GLU A 27 12.28 1.55 -16.47
C GLU A 27 13.32 1.95 -17.51
N ARG A 28 12.98 1.91 -18.80
CA ARG A 28 13.87 2.31 -19.89
C ARG A 28 14.30 3.77 -19.79
N LEU A 29 13.39 4.64 -19.38
CA LEU A 29 13.62 6.08 -19.19
C LEU A 29 14.20 6.44 -17.81
N ASN A 30 14.62 5.44 -17.02
CA ASN A 30 15.23 5.59 -15.70
C ASN A 30 14.34 6.30 -14.66
N PHE A 31 13.02 6.13 -14.74
CA PHE A 31 12.17 6.47 -13.61
C PHE A 31 12.55 5.60 -12.41
N ALA A 32 12.48 6.19 -11.23
CA ALA A 32 12.89 5.50 -10.02
C ALA A 32 11.84 4.49 -9.52
N THR A 33 10.56 4.76 -9.75
CA THR A 33 9.45 4.01 -9.14
C THR A 33 8.20 4.09 -10.00
N VAL A 34 7.42 3.02 -10.07
CA VAL A 34 6.02 3.03 -10.49
C VAL A 34 5.12 2.83 -9.27
N TRP A 35 3.99 3.53 -9.25
CA TRP A 35 3.07 3.58 -8.12
C TRP A 35 1.69 3.09 -8.52
N ALA A 36 1.04 2.31 -7.66
CA ALA A 36 -0.35 1.87 -7.83
C ALA A 36 -1.21 2.39 -6.66
N PRO A 37 -2.31 3.12 -6.95
CA PRO A 37 -3.25 3.60 -5.94
C PRO A 37 -4.15 2.48 -5.43
N GLU A 38 -4.89 2.75 -4.34
CA GLU A 38 -5.84 1.81 -3.75
C GLU A 38 -7.13 2.48 -3.33
N HIS A 39 -8.19 1.84 -3.66
CA HIS A 39 -9.47 1.72 -2.98
C HIS A 39 -9.99 0.31 -3.25
N VAL A 40 -10.56 -0.35 -2.26
CA VAL A 40 -11.14 -1.69 -2.42
C VAL A 40 -12.49 -1.58 -3.11
N VAL A 41 -13.30 -0.61 -2.69
CA VAL A 41 -14.59 -0.27 -3.29
C VAL A 41 -14.87 1.23 -3.20
N PHE A 42 -15.52 1.77 -4.22
CA PHE A 42 -16.24 3.03 -4.10
C PHE A 42 -17.73 2.77 -3.92
N LEU A 43 -18.42 3.65 -3.22
CA LEU A 43 -19.86 3.63 -3.05
C LEU A 43 -20.50 4.64 -4.00
N GLU A 44 -21.71 4.36 -4.50
CA GLU A 44 -22.45 5.31 -5.32
C GLU A 44 -22.71 6.62 -4.58
N ARG A 45 -22.93 6.53 -3.26
CA ARG A 45 -23.19 7.67 -2.37
C ARG A 45 -22.37 7.51 -1.11
N PHE A 46 -21.69 8.58 -0.72
CA PHE A 46 -20.94 8.68 0.54
C PHE A 46 -20.97 10.12 1.07
N ALA A 47 -20.85 10.28 2.37
CA ALA A 47 -20.79 11.55 3.05
C ALA A 47 -19.35 11.98 3.37
N SER A 48 -18.41 11.04 3.34
CA SER A 48 -17.00 11.31 3.59
C SER A 48 -16.43 12.31 2.56
N ARG A 49 -15.55 13.21 3.03
CA ARG A 49 -14.95 14.25 2.21
C ARG A 49 -13.52 13.89 1.84
N TYR A 50 -13.18 14.08 0.58
CA TYR A 50 -11.82 13.78 0.10
C TYR A 50 -10.84 14.89 0.55
N PRO A 51 -9.82 14.56 1.38
CA PRO A 51 -9.04 15.58 2.08
C PRO A 51 -7.96 16.26 1.20
N TYR A 52 -7.79 15.83 -0.05
CA TYR A 52 -6.69 16.26 -0.91
C TYR A 52 -7.14 17.14 -2.09
N SER A 53 -8.42 17.51 -2.17
CA SER A 53 -8.94 18.45 -3.15
C SER A 53 -9.60 19.64 -2.47
N ARG A 54 -9.55 20.83 -3.11
CA ARG A 54 -10.20 22.03 -2.58
C ARG A 54 -11.72 21.92 -2.47
N GLY A 55 -12.33 21.12 -3.34
CA GLY A 55 -13.78 20.89 -3.35
C GLY A 55 -14.20 19.70 -2.49
N GLU A 56 -13.27 19.07 -1.78
CA GLU A 56 -13.51 17.89 -0.94
C GLU A 56 -14.15 16.69 -1.69
N ASN A 57 -14.16 16.75 -3.02
CA ASN A 57 -14.63 15.68 -3.88
C ASN A 57 -13.45 14.87 -4.43
N ILE A 58 -13.64 13.56 -4.58
CA ILE A 58 -12.66 12.72 -5.26
C ILE A 58 -12.59 13.13 -6.74
N PRO A 59 -11.39 13.27 -7.34
CA PRO A 59 -11.23 13.79 -8.70
C PRO A 59 -11.44 12.74 -9.81
N ILE A 60 -12.08 11.62 -9.50
CA ILE A 60 -12.38 10.54 -10.45
C ILE A 60 -13.83 10.06 -10.25
N PRO A 61 -14.51 9.59 -11.31
CA PRO A 61 -15.79 8.90 -11.19
C PRO A 61 -15.68 7.66 -10.27
N THR A 62 -16.74 7.36 -9.53
CA THR A 62 -16.77 6.21 -8.59
C THR A 62 -16.82 4.84 -9.27
N ASP A 63 -17.15 4.80 -10.55
CA ASP A 63 -17.11 3.61 -11.41
C ASP A 63 -15.79 3.45 -12.17
N THR A 64 -14.79 4.29 -11.87
CA THR A 64 -13.45 4.18 -12.47
C THR A 64 -12.81 2.83 -12.11
N PRO A 65 -12.35 2.05 -13.12
CA PRO A 65 -11.60 0.84 -12.86
C PRO A 65 -10.37 1.11 -12.00
N LEU A 66 -10.25 0.41 -10.89
CA LEU A 66 -9.13 0.49 -9.97
C LEU A 66 -8.73 -0.93 -9.55
N LEU A 67 -7.54 -1.35 -9.96
CA LEU A 67 -7.05 -2.69 -9.66
C LEU A 67 -6.49 -2.75 -8.24
N ASN A 68 -6.52 -3.96 -7.65
CA ASN A 68 -5.76 -4.18 -6.42
C ASN A 68 -4.28 -3.82 -6.66
N PRO A 69 -3.68 -2.94 -5.85
CA PRO A 69 -2.34 -2.42 -6.11
C PRO A 69 -1.25 -3.50 -6.10
N PHE A 70 -1.37 -4.50 -5.22
CA PHE A 70 -0.39 -5.57 -5.14
C PHE A 70 -0.41 -6.48 -6.37
N LEU A 71 -1.60 -6.76 -6.92
CA LEU A 71 -1.74 -7.55 -8.15
C LEU A 71 -1.22 -6.76 -9.36
N ALA A 72 -1.56 -5.48 -9.48
CA ALA A 72 -1.05 -4.60 -10.54
C ALA A 72 0.48 -4.47 -10.48
N LEU A 73 1.04 -4.28 -9.29
CA LEU A 73 2.49 -4.20 -9.09
C LEU A 73 3.19 -5.53 -9.32
N THR A 74 2.58 -6.67 -8.98
CA THR A 74 3.12 -7.99 -9.30
C THR A 74 3.17 -8.22 -10.80
N TYR A 75 2.12 -7.80 -11.51
CA TYR A 75 2.09 -7.86 -12.97
C TYR A 75 3.20 -7.00 -13.60
N ALA A 76 3.40 -5.78 -13.10
CA ALA A 76 4.50 -4.91 -13.54
C ALA A 76 5.88 -5.48 -13.17
N ALA A 77 6.01 -6.10 -11.99
CA ALA A 77 7.25 -6.74 -11.54
C ALA A 77 7.73 -7.82 -12.49
N ALA A 78 6.81 -8.63 -13.02
CA ALA A 78 7.12 -9.71 -13.97
C ALA A 78 7.58 -9.22 -15.36
N ARG A 79 7.43 -7.93 -15.65
CA ARG A 79 7.80 -7.27 -16.91
C ARG A 79 9.01 -6.35 -16.81
N THR A 80 9.54 -6.17 -15.60
CA THR A 80 10.62 -5.22 -15.28
C THR A 80 11.67 -5.87 -14.38
N ASN A 81 12.88 -5.30 -14.35
CA ASN A 81 13.99 -5.88 -13.59
C ASN A 81 14.60 -4.93 -12.54
N ARG A 82 14.42 -3.62 -12.65
CA ARG A 82 15.13 -2.61 -11.84
C ARG A 82 14.22 -1.61 -11.17
N ILE A 83 13.15 -1.17 -11.86
CA ILE A 83 12.28 -0.11 -11.37
C ILE A 83 11.63 -0.53 -10.05
N ARG A 84 11.57 0.38 -9.09
CA ARG A 84 10.90 0.14 -7.81
C ARG A 84 9.39 0.11 -8.01
N LEU A 85 8.74 -0.62 -7.13
CA LEU A 85 7.30 -0.83 -7.11
C LEU A 85 6.76 -0.24 -5.80
N ALA A 86 5.78 0.62 -5.86
CA ALA A 86 5.25 1.21 -4.63
C ALA A 86 3.72 1.32 -4.66
N THR A 87 3.10 1.09 -3.51
CA THR A 87 1.69 1.44 -3.32
C THR A 87 1.56 2.95 -3.08
N GLY A 88 0.64 3.59 -3.75
CA GLY A 88 0.42 5.01 -3.60
C GLY A 88 -1.05 5.37 -3.37
N ILE A 89 -1.60 4.94 -2.27
CA ILE A 89 -1.07 4.28 -1.05
C ILE A 89 -1.86 3.03 -0.69
N CYS A 90 -1.27 2.10 0.07
CA CYS A 90 -2.00 0.99 0.69
C CYS A 90 -2.77 1.47 1.92
N LEU A 91 -4.05 1.14 2.00
CA LEU A 91 -4.93 1.45 3.13
C LEU A 91 -4.79 0.39 4.23
N VAL A 92 -3.65 0.42 4.94
CA VAL A 92 -3.24 -0.61 5.90
C VAL A 92 -4.35 -1.04 6.88
N PRO A 93 -5.15 -0.13 7.49
CA PRO A 93 -6.17 -0.54 8.45
C PRO A 93 -7.35 -1.30 7.84
N GLU A 94 -7.44 -1.39 6.51
CA GLU A 94 -8.47 -2.15 5.79
C GLU A 94 -8.09 -3.61 5.57
N TYR A 95 -6.87 -4.00 5.92
CA TYR A 95 -6.37 -5.37 5.79
C TYR A 95 -6.32 -6.11 7.11
N ASN A 96 -6.32 -7.45 7.02
CA ASN A 96 -5.74 -8.26 8.07
C ASN A 96 -4.20 -8.14 8.00
N PRO A 97 -3.50 -7.74 9.06
CA PRO A 97 -2.06 -7.44 8.99
C PRO A 97 -1.19 -8.67 8.74
N VAL A 98 -1.62 -9.87 9.17
CA VAL A 98 -0.89 -11.12 8.90
C VAL A 98 -0.95 -11.45 7.40
N LEU A 99 -2.14 -11.28 6.79
CA LEU A 99 -2.33 -11.46 5.36
C LEU A 99 -1.55 -10.41 4.56
N LEU A 100 -1.63 -9.14 4.96
CA LEU A 100 -0.90 -8.04 4.30
C LEU A 100 0.61 -8.25 4.39
N ALA A 101 1.13 -8.68 5.54
CA ALA A 101 2.55 -9.03 5.69
C ALA A 101 2.99 -10.10 4.70
N LYS A 102 2.15 -11.14 4.49
CA LYS A 102 2.40 -12.19 3.52
C LYS A 102 2.39 -11.67 2.07
N ILE A 103 1.41 -10.85 1.71
CA ILE A 103 1.29 -10.27 0.37
C ILE A 103 2.53 -9.43 0.06
N CYS A 104 2.92 -8.53 0.96
CA CYS A 104 4.10 -7.67 0.81
C CYS A 104 5.38 -8.50 0.68
N ALA A 105 5.58 -9.48 1.55
CA ALA A 105 6.76 -10.35 1.52
C ALA A 105 6.84 -11.13 0.21
N THR A 106 5.71 -11.63 -0.29
CA THR A 106 5.66 -12.37 -1.55
C THR A 106 6.03 -11.48 -2.74
N LEU A 107 5.43 -10.29 -2.85
CA LEU A 107 5.74 -9.35 -3.93
C LEU A 107 7.20 -8.89 -3.85
N ASP A 108 7.71 -8.58 -2.66
CA ASP A 108 9.10 -8.15 -2.48
C ASP A 108 10.08 -9.26 -2.89
N TYR A 109 9.82 -10.50 -2.46
CA TYR A 109 10.63 -11.66 -2.83
C TYR A 109 10.62 -11.91 -4.35
N LEU A 110 9.45 -11.95 -4.99
CA LEU A 110 9.31 -12.15 -6.43
C LEU A 110 9.93 -11.03 -7.26
N SER A 111 9.94 -9.82 -6.73
CA SER A 111 10.54 -8.66 -7.40
C SER A 111 12.03 -8.45 -7.08
N GLY A 112 12.66 -9.31 -6.26
CA GLY A 112 14.06 -9.15 -5.86
C GLY A 112 14.31 -7.93 -4.96
N GLY A 113 13.39 -7.61 -4.05
CA GLY A 113 13.55 -6.54 -3.07
C GLY A 113 13.19 -5.14 -3.58
N ARG A 114 12.35 -5.05 -4.63
CA ARG A 114 11.98 -3.77 -5.24
C ARG A 114 10.75 -3.10 -4.63
N LEU A 115 10.04 -3.74 -3.70
CA LEU A 115 8.85 -3.16 -3.07
C LEU A 115 9.22 -2.04 -2.10
N ALA A 116 8.44 -0.95 -2.15
CA ALA A 116 8.31 0.06 -1.10
C ALA A 116 6.82 0.18 -0.74
N LEU A 117 6.47 -0.04 0.51
CA LEU A 117 5.09 0.01 0.96
C LEU A 117 4.71 1.44 1.31
N GLY A 118 4.04 2.12 0.38
CA GLY A 118 3.41 3.42 0.66
C GLY A 118 2.09 3.20 1.38
N ILE A 119 1.88 3.85 2.51
CA ILE A 119 0.76 3.58 3.40
C ILE A 119 -0.07 4.81 3.73
N GLY A 120 -1.35 4.59 4.00
CA GLY A 120 -2.29 5.56 4.53
C GLY A 120 -3.28 4.93 5.51
N ILE A 121 -4.08 5.79 6.14
CA ILE A 121 -5.06 5.38 7.15
C ILE A 121 -6.50 5.35 6.62
N GLY A 122 -6.72 5.69 5.35
CA GLY A 122 -8.05 5.81 4.75
C GLY A 122 -8.79 7.10 5.10
N TRP A 123 -9.64 7.56 4.19
CA TRP A 123 -10.50 8.74 4.33
C TRP A 123 -11.98 8.43 4.12
N LEU A 124 -12.32 7.34 3.42
CA LEU A 124 -13.68 6.95 3.04
C LEU A 124 -14.28 6.01 4.09
N GLN A 125 -15.04 6.57 5.04
CA GLN A 125 -15.63 5.79 6.13
C GLN A 125 -16.58 4.71 5.64
N GLU A 126 -17.27 4.98 4.55
CA GLU A 126 -18.22 4.04 3.94
C GLU A 126 -17.53 2.79 3.37
N GLU A 127 -16.29 2.91 2.90
CA GLU A 127 -15.46 1.78 2.48
C GLU A 127 -15.14 0.86 3.66
N PHE A 128 -14.72 1.42 4.80
CA PHE A 128 -14.52 0.67 6.05
C PHE A 128 -15.77 -0.10 6.46
N LYS A 129 -16.94 0.57 6.38
CA LYS A 129 -18.22 -0.06 6.69
C LYS A 129 -18.54 -1.20 5.73
N ALA A 130 -18.31 -1.03 4.44
CA ALA A 130 -18.53 -2.09 3.43
C ALA A 130 -17.62 -3.30 3.65
N LEU A 131 -16.39 -3.07 4.14
CA LEU A 131 -15.43 -4.11 4.51
C LEU A 131 -15.70 -4.75 5.88
N GLY A 132 -16.66 -4.24 6.66
CA GLY A 132 -16.91 -4.71 8.03
C GLY A 132 -15.81 -4.34 9.03
N ILE A 133 -15.04 -3.30 8.74
CA ILE A 133 -13.89 -2.88 9.54
C ILE A 133 -14.24 -1.61 10.34
N PRO A 134 -13.95 -1.56 11.66
CA PRO A 134 -14.21 -0.38 12.47
C PRO A 134 -13.43 0.85 11.96
N TRP A 135 -14.11 1.98 11.81
CA TRP A 135 -13.50 3.25 11.47
C TRP A 135 -12.62 3.82 12.58
N GLU A 136 -13.07 3.61 13.81
CA GLU A 136 -12.44 4.11 15.02
C GLU A 136 -11.03 3.54 15.19
N HIS A 137 -10.16 4.32 15.81
CA HIS A 137 -8.78 3.93 16.12
C HIS A 137 -7.93 3.50 14.93
N ARG A 138 -8.35 3.77 13.67
CA ARG A 138 -7.61 3.34 12.48
C ARG A 138 -6.14 3.81 12.46
N SER A 139 -5.82 4.97 13.04
CA SER A 139 -4.43 5.43 13.14
C SER A 139 -3.59 4.60 14.13
N ARG A 140 -4.16 4.24 15.29
CA ARG A 140 -3.52 3.35 16.28
C ARG A 140 -3.39 1.94 15.71
N ARG A 141 -4.45 1.43 15.10
CA ARG A 141 -4.48 0.14 14.43
C ARG A 141 -3.43 0.06 13.31
N THR A 142 -3.27 1.10 12.48
CA THR A 142 -2.22 1.13 11.46
C THR A 142 -0.82 0.98 12.06
N ARG A 143 -0.53 1.68 13.15
CA ARG A 143 0.78 1.58 13.81
C ARG A 143 1.04 0.16 14.28
N GLU A 144 0.09 -0.41 15.00
CA GLU A 144 0.21 -1.76 15.54
C GLU A 144 0.30 -2.82 14.43
N TYR A 145 -0.45 -2.65 13.35
CA TYR A 145 -0.37 -3.52 12.18
C TYR A 145 1.02 -3.51 11.55
N ILE A 146 1.67 -2.34 11.44
CA ILE A 146 3.03 -2.24 10.92
C ILE A 146 4.03 -2.92 11.86
N GLU A 147 3.89 -2.76 13.17
CA GLU A 147 4.74 -3.44 14.16
C GLU A 147 4.61 -4.97 14.04
N ALA A 148 3.37 -5.47 13.97
CA ALA A 148 3.08 -6.89 13.78
C ALA A 148 3.62 -7.43 12.43
N MET A 149 3.48 -6.66 11.35
CA MET A 149 4.04 -7.02 10.05
C MET A 149 5.57 -7.08 10.09
N ARG A 150 6.25 -6.12 10.73
CA ARG A 150 7.71 -6.14 10.92
C ARG A 150 8.17 -7.33 11.75
N CYS A 151 7.40 -7.72 12.77
CA CYS A 151 7.62 -8.95 13.52
C CYS A 151 7.64 -10.18 12.60
N LEU A 152 6.60 -10.32 11.74
CA LEU A 152 6.51 -11.42 10.77
C LEU A 152 7.59 -11.39 9.67
N TRP A 153 8.07 -10.21 9.28
CA TRP A 153 9.15 -10.04 8.30
C TRP A 153 10.54 -10.30 8.89
N GLY A 154 10.70 -10.13 10.20
CA GLY A 154 11.91 -10.44 10.95
C GLY A 154 11.92 -11.86 11.49
N ASP A 155 12.65 -12.03 12.61
CA ASP A 155 12.85 -13.34 13.26
C ASP A 155 11.90 -13.60 14.44
N GLN A 156 11.09 -12.60 14.81
CA GLN A 156 10.10 -12.74 15.87
C GLN A 156 8.95 -13.62 15.38
N ARG A 157 8.40 -14.40 16.29
CA ARG A 157 7.30 -15.35 15.99
C ARG A 157 6.02 -15.04 16.71
N SER A 158 6.06 -14.10 17.66
CA SER A 158 4.92 -13.76 18.50
C SER A 158 4.77 -12.24 18.58
N TYR A 159 3.56 -11.76 18.60
CA TYR A 159 3.20 -10.36 18.78
C TYR A 159 1.94 -10.29 19.64
N SER A 160 1.91 -9.35 20.61
CA SER A 160 0.74 -9.10 21.46
C SER A 160 0.45 -7.62 21.53
N GLY A 161 -0.68 -7.21 20.99
CA GLY A 161 -1.17 -5.84 20.95
C GLY A 161 -2.65 -5.76 21.27
N GLU A 162 -3.22 -4.58 21.11
CA GLU A 162 -4.66 -4.33 21.31
C GLU A 162 -5.49 -4.92 20.14
N PHE A 163 -4.98 -4.79 18.90
CA PHE A 163 -5.70 -5.15 17.68
C PHE A 163 -5.17 -6.44 17.03
N VAL A 164 -3.95 -6.85 17.33
CA VAL A 164 -3.30 -8.01 16.73
C VAL A 164 -2.62 -8.87 17.78
N ASN A 165 -2.92 -10.16 17.75
CA ASN A 165 -2.25 -11.13 18.61
C ASN A 165 -1.97 -12.40 17.81
N PHE A 166 -0.75 -12.90 17.89
CA PHE A 166 -0.38 -14.23 17.40
C PHE A 166 0.82 -14.77 18.16
N ASP A 167 0.92 -16.08 18.23
CA ASP A 167 2.02 -16.79 18.87
C ASP A 167 2.54 -17.91 17.96
N GLY A 168 3.85 -18.11 17.94
CA GLY A 168 4.51 -19.15 17.15
C GLY A 168 4.37 -19.01 15.63
N ALA A 169 4.01 -17.83 15.12
CA ALA A 169 3.74 -17.63 13.70
C ALA A 169 5.00 -17.73 12.83
N LEU A 170 4.93 -18.52 11.76
CA LEU A 170 5.96 -18.69 10.77
C LEU A 170 5.45 -18.18 9.41
N SER A 171 6.05 -17.12 8.89
CA SER A 171 5.69 -16.54 7.59
C SER A 171 6.90 -16.52 6.65
N TYR A 172 6.83 -17.27 5.57
CA TYR A 172 7.84 -17.36 4.51
C TYR A 172 7.17 -17.24 3.12
N PRO A 173 7.86 -16.65 2.09
CA PRO A 173 9.21 -16.08 2.18
C PRO A 173 9.26 -14.85 3.07
N LYS A 174 10.45 -14.48 3.52
CA LYS A 174 10.70 -13.15 4.11
C LYS A 174 10.90 -12.12 3.00
N PRO A 175 10.61 -10.83 3.23
CA PRO A 175 11.08 -9.78 2.33
C PRO A 175 12.61 -9.81 2.21
N VAL A 176 13.15 -9.38 1.08
CA VAL A 176 14.62 -9.37 0.84
C VAL A 176 15.37 -8.56 1.91
N ARG A 177 14.73 -7.50 2.43
CA ARG A 177 15.28 -6.65 3.50
C ARG A 177 14.74 -7.01 4.89
N GLY A 178 13.97 -8.11 5.00
CA GLY A 178 13.34 -8.50 6.26
C GLY A 178 12.48 -7.37 6.85
N ALA A 179 12.58 -7.19 8.16
CA ALA A 179 11.85 -6.13 8.89
C ALA A 179 12.20 -4.70 8.46
N LYS A 180 13.26 -4.50 7.67
CA LYS A 180 13.70 -3.21 7.14
C LYS A 180 13.10 -2.87 5.77
N MET A 181 12.08 -3.60 5.31
CA MET A 181 11.38 -3.23 4.08
C MET A 181 10.91 -1.77 4.16
N PRO A 182 11.13 -0.94 3.11
CA PRO A 182 10.79 0.47 3.16
C PRO A 182 9.28 0.69 3.32
N ILE A 183 8.92 1.55 4.27
CA ILE A 183 7.54 2.02 4.47
C ILE A 183 7.53 3.54 4.28
N LEU A 184 6.72 4.01 3.35
CA LEU A 184 6.53 5.41 3.03
C LEU A 184 5.16 5.85 3.54
N VAL A 185 5.08 6.96 4.27
CA VAL A 185 3.81 7.43 4.85
C VAL A 185 3.21 8.52 4.00
N GLY A 186 2.00 8.29 3.51
CA GLY A 186 1.22 9.29 2.79
C GLY A 186 0.50 10.27 3.73
N GLY A 187 0.30 11.51 3.25
CA GLY A 187 -0.46 12.54 3.93
C GLY A 187 0.30 13.85 4.09
N GLN A 188 -0.47 14.94 4.32
CA GLN A 188 0.04 16.31 4.41
C GLN A 188 -0.19 16.94 5.79
N THR A 189 -0.71 16.18 6.74
CA THR A 189 -1.00 16.68 8.10
C THR A 189 0.18 16.46 9.04
N GLU A 190 0.25 17.25 10.11
CA GLU A 190 1.24 17.06 11.18
C GLU A 190 1.20 15.63 11.74
N ALA A 191 0.00 15.04 11.87
CA ALA A 191 -0.15 13.66 12.29
C ALA A 191 0.47 12.66 11.29
N ALA A 192 0.42 12.92 9.99
CA ALA A 192 1.11 12.11 8.98
C ALA A 192 2.63 12.24 9.08
N LEU A 193 3.15 13.45 9.30
CA LEU A 193 4.58 13.69 9.51
C LEU A 193 5.09 12.98 10.77
N LYS A 194 4.34 13.04 11.88
CA LYS A 194 4.67 12.29 13.11
C LYS A 194 4.70 10.78 12.87
N ARG A 195 3.77 10.25 12.08
CA ARG A 195 3.80 8.83 11.69
C ARG A 195 5.02 8.49 10.83
N ALA A 196 5.36 9.34 9.86
CA ALA A 196 6.54 9.14 9.03
C ALA A 196 7.83 9.08 9.87
N ALA A 197 7.96 9.97 10.84
CA ALA A 197 9.09 9.98 11.78
C ALA A 197 9.13 8.74 12.69
N SER A 198 7.96 8.19 13.05
CA SER A 198 7.89 7.08 14.02
C SER A 198 8.19 5.73 13.38
N TYR A 199 7.71 5.45 12.18
CA TYR A 199 7.84 4.14 11.55
C TYR A 199 8.05 4.14 10.04
N GLY A 200 8.10 5.30 9.42
CA GLY A 200 8.45 5.43 8.02
C GLY A 200 9.94 5.22 7.77
N ALA A 201 10.27 4.96 6.53
CA ALA A 201 11.65 4.85 6.07
C ALA A 201 12.17 6.14 5.40
N GLY A 202 11.43 7.21 5.52
CA GLY A 202 11.73 8.52 4.92
C GLY A 202 10.58 9.04 4.11
#